data_6f675c301e4cae564db3f54459c3b4db
#
_entry.id   6f675c301e4cae564db3f54459c3b4db
#
_cell.length_a   1.000
_cell.length_b   1.000
_cell.length_c   1.000
_cell.angle_alpha   90.00
_cell.angle_beta   90.00
_cell.angle_gamma   90.00
#
_symmetry.space_group_name_H-M   'P 1'
#
loop_
_entity.id
_entity.type
_entity.pdbx_description
1 polymer ?
#
loop_
_entity_poly.entity_id
_entity_poly.type
_entity_poly.pdbx_seq_one_letter_code
_entity_poly.pdbx_strand_id
1 'polypeptide(L)'
;VREKEIYGIVGMSGAGKSTLIRCMNRLDTPSGGDVLYKGQSILNMNQNDLIATRRKVSMIFQQFNLFMQRTVGKNVRYPLELSGVPAKEAEERVRELLKIVDLEDKINAYPSQLSGGQKQRVAIARALANSPEVLLCDEATSALDPMTTQSILSLLQDINQRLGITIVIITHEMAVIRQICTRVAILDGGRVAEEGPVDEVFMHTRSDAGRRLFGILPETPDEDPGVPALRIVFDGAAREKPVIANLIKESGVLVNILSANMKHLGGKMYGQMLIETPEDEQAKLLVTQYLSKQGLTVKEVNEK
;
A
#
# COMPACT_ATOMS: atom_id res chain seq x y z
N VAL A 1 -13.61 5.18 7.02
CA VAL A 1 -12.95 4.09 7.75
C VAL A 1 -13.86 3.66 8.89
N ARG A 2 -14.06 2.36 9.06
CA ARG A 2 -14.91 1.78 10.11
C ARG A 2 -14.08 1.42 11.34
N GLU A 3 -14.74 1.31 12.49
CA GLU A 3 -14.05 0.86 13.70
C GLU A 3 -13.50 -0.57 13.56
N LYS A 4 -12.31 -0.80 14.09
CA LYS A 4 -11.62 -2.11 14.14
C LYS A 4 -11.26 -2.72 12.77
N GLU A 5 -11.42 -1.99 11.66
CA GLU A 5 -10.95 -2.47 10.37
C GLU A 5 -9.47 -2.11 10.14
N ILE A 6 -8.82 -2.84 9.24
CA ILE A 6 -7.54 -2.45 8.64
C ILE A 6 -7.87 -1.90 7.24
N TYR A 7 -7.73 -0.59 7.11
CA TYR A 7 -8.06 0.15 5.89
C TYR A 7 -6.79 0.54 5.14
N GLY A 8 -6.71 0.18 3.87
CA GLY A 8 -5.58 0.50 3.00
C GLY A 8 -5.81 1.77 2.17
N ILE A 9 -4.79 2.58 2.03
CA ILE A 9 -4.76 3.68 1.05
C ILE A 9 -3.55 3.45 0.16
N VAL A 10 -3.79 3.23 -1.13
CA VAL A 10 -2.75 2.91 -2.10
C VAL A 10 -2.77 3.89 -3.27
N GLY A 11 -1.67 4.07 -3.94
CA GLY A 11 -1.54 4.94 -5.11
C GLY A 11 -0.09 5.09 -5.53
N MET A 12 0.12 5.60 -6.73
CA MET A 12 1.47 5.88 -7.25
C MET A 12 2.21 6.92 -6.40
N SER A 13 3.52 7.02 -6.60
CA SER A 13 4.31 8.09 -5.96
C SER A 13 3.73 9.45 -6.33
N GLY A 14 3.65 10.37 -5.38
CA GLY A 14 3.07 11.69 -5.60
C GLY A 14 1.53 11.76 -5.61
N ALA A 15 0.79 10.65 -5.44
CA ALA A 15 -0.68 10.65 -5.41
C ALA A 15 -1.30 11.40 -4.23
N GLY A 16 -0.50 11.89 -3.26
CA GLY A 16 -0.98 12.66 -2.10
C GLY A 16 -1.25 11.82 -0.84
N LYS A 17 -0.84 10.56 -0.81
CA LYS A 17 -1.09 9.62 0.31
C LYS A 17 -0.58 10.13 1.66
N SER A 18 0.70 10.51 1.74
CA SER A 18 1.31 11.00 2.99
C SER A 18 0.73 12.35 3.43
N THR A 19 0.35 13.21 2.49
CA THR A 19 -0.38 14.45 2.80
C THR A 19 -1.73 14.14 3.43
N LEU A 20 -2.48 13.20 2.86
CA LEU A 20 -3.79 12.79 3.38
C LEU A 20 -3.69 12.26 4.82
N ILE A 21 -2.76 11.33 5.11
CA ILE A 21 -2.64 10.77 6.46
C ILE A 21 -2.18 11.83 7.49
N ARG A 22 -1.35 12.78 7.07
CA ARG A 22 -0.92 13.90 7.93
C ARG A 22 -2.08 14.85 8.23
N CYS A 23 -2.99 15.06 7.27
CA CYS A 23 -4.24 15.78 7.51
C CYS A 23 -5.15 15.02 8.50
N MET A 24 -5.21 13.69 8.44
CA MET A 24 -6.01 12.88 9.37
C MET A 24 -5.61 13.07 10.84
N ASN A 25 -4.35 13.44 11.12
CA ASN A 25 -3.85 13.74 12.46
C ASN A 25 -3.58 15.25 12.66
N ARG A 26 -4.07 16.09 11.73
CA ARG A 26 -3.83 17.56 11.73
C ARG A 26 -2.35 17.94 11.90
N LEU A 27 -1.44 17.12 11.37
CA LEU A 27 -0.04 17.50 11.20
C LEU A 27 0.09 18.52 10.06
N ASP A 28 -0.71 18.32 9.00
CA ASP A 28 -0.94 19.29 7.94
C ASP A 28 -2.41 19.74 7.99
N THR A 29 -2.67 21.02 7.67
CA THR A 29 -4.03 21.56 7.65
C THR A 29 -4.52 21.57 6.20
N PRO A 30 -5.64 20.87 5.88
CA PRO A 30 -6.20 20.90 4.53
C PRO A 30 -6.75 22.29 4.21
N SER A 31 -6.73 22.69 2.94
CA SER A 31 -7.28 23.96 2.47
C SER A 31 -8.82 23.96 2.38
N GLY A 32 -9.46 22.79 2.46
CA GLY A 32 -10.91 22.64 2.45
C GLY A 32 -11.33 21.25 2.88
N GLY A 33 -12.64 21.06 3.08
CA GLY A 33 -13.18 19.83 3.64
C GLY A 33 -13.03 19.73 5.14
N ASP A 34 -13.26 18.55 5.70
CA ASP A 34 -13.14 18.29 7.14
C ASP A 34 -12.63 16.87 7.41
N VAL A 35 -12.04 16.70 8.59
CA VAL A 35 -11.64 15.39 9.12
C VAL A 35 -12.41 15.14 10.40
N LEU A 36 -13.22 14.08 10.40
CA LEU A 36 -14.06 13.74 11.54
C LEU A 36 -13.49 12.55 12.31
N TYR A 37 -13.30 12.71 13.60
CA TYR A 37 -13.03 11.63 14.54
C TYR A 37 -14.22 11.46 15.48
N LYS A 38 -14.89 10.30 15.43
CA LYS A 38 -16.13 10.05 16.17
C LYS A 38 -17.21 11.14 15.99
N GLY A 39 -17.34 11.64 14.75
CA GLY A 39 -18.30 12.70 14.42
C GLY A 39 -17.87 14.11 14.81
N GLN A 40 -16.72 14.30 15.43
CA GLN A 40 -16.20 15.62 15.81
C GLN A 40 -15.09 16.07 14.84
N SER A 41 -15.18 17.30 14.37
CA SER A 41 -14.18 17.91 13.49
C SER A 41 -12.85 18.09 14.21
N ILE A 42 -11.81 17.39 13.73
CA ILE A 42 -10.43 17.58 14.25
C ILE A 42 -9.91 18.98 13.91
N LEU A 43 -10.35 19.56 12.79
CA LEU A 43 -9.87 20.86 12.32
C LEU A 43 -10.33 22.01 13.24
N ASN A 44 -11.50 21.86 13.86
CA ASN A 44 -12.10 22.86 14.73
C ASN A 44 -11.74 22.66 16.22
N MET A 45 -10.96 21.64 16.57
CA MET A 45 -10.53 21.40 17.95
C MET A 45 -9.57 22.47 18.43
N ASN A 46 -9.73 22.90 19.69
CA ASN A 46 -8.71 23.68 20.39
C ASN A 46 -7.45 22.83 20.64
N GLN A 47 -6.39 23.44 21.11
CA GLN A 47 -5.09 22.77 21.29
C GLN A 47 -5.15 21.61 22.29
N ASN A 48 -5.91 21.73 23.37
CA ASN A 48 -6.01 20.68 24.40
C ASN A 48 -6.78 19.47 23.89
N ASP A 49 -7.89 19.70 23.18
CA ASP A 49 -8.71 18.64 22.58
C ASP A 49 -7.93 17.92 21.46
N LEU A 50 -7.15 18.67 20.68
CA LEU A 50 -6.30 18.11 19.66
C LEU A 50 -5.20 17.21 20.26
N ILE A 51 -4.57 17.63 21.35
CA ILE A 51 -3.58 16.80 22.07
C ILE A 51 -4.25 15.54 22.60
N ALA A 52 -5.44 15.63 23.20
CA ALA A 52 -6.20 14.48 23.67
C ALA A 52 -6.56 13.52 22.52
N THR A 53 -7.00 14.07 21.39
CA THR A 53 -7.31 13.28 20.19
C THR A 53 -6.08 12.59 19.62
N ARG A 54 -4.92 13.25 19.55
CA ARG A 54 -3.66 12.66 19.08
C ARG A 54 -3.14 11.53 19.98
N ARG A 55 -3.56 11.46 21.24
CA ARG A 55 -3.32 10.28 22.11
C ARG A 55 -4.16 9.07 21.67
N LYS A 56 -5.34 9.33 21.10
CA LYS A 56 -6.27 8.32 20.59
C LYS A 56 -6.02 7.95 19.12
N VAL A 57 -5.46 8.87 18.34
CA VAL A 57 -5.08 8.69 16.94
C VAL A 57 -3.57 8.78 16.85
N SER A 58 -2.89 7.66 17.05
CA SER A 58 -1.41 7.59 16.99
C SER A 58 -0.92 7.38 15.56
N MET A 59 0.35 7.73 15.32
CA MET A 59 0.96 7.62 13.99
C MET A 59 2.32 6.92 14.05
N ILE A 60 2.53 6.01 13.10
CA ILE A 60 3.83 5.41 12.76
C ILE A 60 4.31 6.07 11.48
N PHE A 61 5.51 6.61 11.50
CA PHE A 61 6.12 7.33 10.38
C PHE A 61 7.00 6.41 9.54
N GLN A 62 7.18 6.73 8.29
CA GLN A 62 8.03 6.02 7.34
C GLN A 62 9.48 5.83 7.84
N GLN A 63 10.05 6.88 8.41
CA GLN A 63 11.34 6.81 9.10
C GLN A 63 11.06 6.66 10.59
N PHE A 64 11.26 5.53 11.17
CA PHE A 64 10.98 5.13 12.57
C PHE A 64 10.87 6.28 13.60
N ASN A 65 11.53 7.41 13.37
CA ASN A 65 11.54 8.64 14.18
C ASN A 65 11.85 8.36 15.67
N LEU A 66 12.78 7.43 15.92
CA LEU A 66 13.22 7.11 17.27
C LEU A 66 14.24 8.13 17.77
N PHE A 67 14.17 8.44 19.06
CA PHE A 67 15.20 9.23 19.73
C PHE A 67 16.47 8.40 19.87
N MET A 68 17.47 8.69 19.05
CA MET A 68 18.71 7.91 18.97
C MET A 68 19.53 7.93 20.28
N GLN A 69 19.38 8.97 21.09
CA GLN A 69 20.07 9.16 22.39
C GLN A 69 19.27 8.57 23.57
N ARG A 70 18.10 7.99 23.33
CA ARG A 70 17.29 7.32 24.34
C ARG A 70 17.26 5.82 24.11
N THR A 71 17.24 5.06 25.19
CA THR A 71 17.07 3.58 25.08
C THR A 71 15.69 3.22 24.52
N VAL A 72 15.51 1.97 24.12
CA VAL A 72 14.23 1.40 23.67
C VAL A 72 13.12 1.69 24.68
N GLY A 73 13.35 1.33 25.95
CA GLY A 73 12.37 1.57 27.01
C GLY A 73 12.02 3.05 27.16
N LYS A 74 13.00 3.95 27.07
CA LYS A 74 12.76 5.41 27.13
C LYS A 74 12.06 5.95 25.90
N ASN A 75 12.26 5.35 24.70
CA ASN A 75 11.49 5.68 23.50
C ASN A 75 10.01 5.35 23.65
N VAL A 76 9.71 4.14 24.12
CA VAL A 76 8.32 3.67 24.34
C VAL A 76 7.64 4.44 25.47
N ARG A 77 8.39 4.79 26.53
CA ARG A 77 7.89 5.53 27.70
C ARG A 77 7.53 6.99 27.37
N TYR A 78 8.17 7.61 26.38
CA TYR A 78 8.05 9.03 26.11
C TYR A 78 6.62 9.56 25.97
N PRO A 79 5.69 8.92 25.22
CA PRO A 79 4.30 9.36 25.16
C PRO A 79 3.58 9.32 26.52
N LEU A 80 3.93 8.38 27.40
CA LEU A 80 3.38 8.24 28.75
C LEU A 80 3.86 9.38 29.66
N GLU A 81 5.15 9.76 29.53
CA GLU A 81 5.72 10.92 30.23
C GLU A 81 4.98 12.21 29.87
N LEU A 82 4.74 12.43 28.56
CA LEU A 82 3.97 13.59 28.06
C LEU A 82 2.50 13.56 28.51
N SER A 83 1.97 12.39 28.82
CA SER A 83 0.61 12.22 29.31
C SER A 83 0.48 12.35 30.81
N GLY A 84 1.60 12.52 31.53
CA GLY A 84 1.63 12.64 32.99
C GLY A 84 1.40 11.30 33.73
N VAL A 85 1.61 10.17 33.06
CA VAL A 85 1.45 8.84 33.68
C VAL A 85 2.53 8.64 34.76
N PRO A 86 2.17 8.18 35.99
CA PRO A 86 3.12 7.93 37.04
C PRO A 86 4.25 6.98 36.62
N ALA A 87 5.46 7.22 37.12
CA ALA A 87 6.66 6.52 36.65
C ALA A 87 6.54 4.99 36.75
N LYS A 88 5.95 4.47 37.82
CA LYS A 88 5.75 3.03 38.04
C LYS A 88 4.79 2.43 36.99
N GLU A 89 3.64 3.05 36.78
CA GLU A 89 2.66 2.60 35.78
C GLU A 89 3.23 2.67 34.37
N ALA A 90 3.97 3.74 34.04
CA ALA A 90 4.64 3.89 32.76
C ALA A 90 5.66 2.76 32.52
N GLU A 91 6.41 2.36 33.54
CA GLU A 91 7.38 1.28 33.43
C GLU A 91 6.72 -0.08 33.23
N GLU A 92 5.65 -0.38 33.95
CA GLU A 92 4.85 -1.59 33.79
C GLU A 92 4.28 -1.65 32.35
N ARG A 93 3.70 -0.53 31.89
CA ARG A 93 3.16 -0.43 30.53
C ARG A 93 4.23 -0.60 29.44
N VAL A 94 5.42 -0.04 29.63
CA VAL A 94 6.56 -0.23 28.70
C VAL A 94 6.93 -1.71 28.58
N ARG A 95 7.02 -2.44 29.69
CA ARG A 95 7.33 -3.87 29.67
C ARG A 95 6.27 -4.69 28.94
N GLU A 96 4.99 -4.39 29.21
CA GLU A 96 3.87 -5.01 28.50
C GLU A 96 3.95 -4.78 26.98
N LEU A 97 4.19 -3.54 26.56
CA LEU A 97 4.29 -3.19 25.14
C LEU A 97 5.51 -3.83 24.47
N LEU A 98 6.64 -3.89 25.14
CA LEU A 98 7.83 -4.56 24.62
C LEU A 98 7.63 -6.06 24.48
N LYS A 99 6.82 -6.67 25.35
CA LYS A 99 6.41 -8.07 25.21
C LYS A 99 5.52 -8.29 23.97
N ILE A 100 4.57 -7.38 23.70
CA ILE A 100 3.71 -7.45 22.50
C ILE A 100 4.54 -7.44 21.22
N VAL A 101 5.66 -6.72 21.21
CA VAL A 101 6.52 -6.57 20.02
C VAL A 101 7.77 -7.47 20.06
N ASP A 102 7.88 -8.40 21.00
CA ASP A 102 9.02 -9.33 21.18
C ASP A 102 10.39 -8.63 21.33
N LEU A 103 10.47 -7.60 22.17
CA LEU A 103 11.70 -6.82 22.43
C LEU A 103 11.97 -6.58 23.93
N GLU A 104 11.50 -7.44 24.81
CA GLU A 104 11.71 -7.30 26.27
C GLU A 104 13.22 -7.27 26.63
N ASP A 105 14.01 -8.11 25.98
CA ASP A 105 15.45 -8.22 26.17
C ASP A 105 16.23 -6.97 25.70
N LYS A 106 15.60 -6.12 24.88
CA LYS A 106 16.21 -4.90 24.30
C LYS A 106 15.84 -3.60 25.02
N ILE A 107 15.14 -3.66 26.17
CA ILE A 107 14.65 -2.48 26.89
C ILE A 107 15.74 -1.42 27.14
N ASN A 108 16.97 -1.84 27.41
CA ASN A 108 18.11 -0.99 27.68
C ASN A 108 18.98 -0.69 26.45
N ALA A 109 18.70 -1.31 25.29
CA ALA A 109 19.46 -1.08 24.05
C ALA A 109 19.13 0.30 23.48
N TYR A 110 20.06 0.85 22.69
CA TYR A 110 19.85 2.09 21.92
C TYR A 110 19.41 1.75 20.50
N PRO A 111 18.70 2.65 19.80
CA PRO A 111 18.26 2.41 18.43
C PRO A 111 19.39 2.08 17.46
N SER A 112 20.60 2.59 17.68
CA SER A 112 21.79 2.26 16.87
C SER A 112 22.21 0.78 16.93
N GLN A 113 21.78 0.06 17.96
CA GLN A 113 22.07 -1.36 18.19
C GLN A 113 20.98 -2.29 17.62
N LEU A 114 19.95 -1.73 16.97
CA LEU A 114 18.80 -2.46 16.47
C LEU A 114 18.80 -2.60 14.96
N SER A 115 18.29 -3.73 14.45
CA SER A 115 17.95 -3.89 13.04
C SER A 115 16.79 -2.97 12.63
N GLY A 116 16.55 -2.79 11.32
CA GLY A 116 15.43 -2.02 10.81
C GLY A 116 14.08 -2.52 11.34
N GLY A 117 13.84 -3.83 11.30
CA GLY A 117 12.62 -4.43 11.82
C GLY A 117 12.45 -4.24 13.33
N GLN A 118 13.53 -4.33 14.11
CA GLN A 118 13.49 -4.05 15.53
C GLN A 118 13.17 -2.57 15.81
N LYS A 119 13.75 -1.64 15.05
CA LYS A 119 13.39 -0.21 15.15
C LYS A 119 11.91 0.03 14.85
N GLN A 120 11.36 -0.66 13.84
CA GLN A 120 9.95 -0.58 13.51
C GLN A 120 9.06 -1.13 14.65
N ARG A 121 9.43 -2.26 15.25
CA ARG A 121 8.73 -2.81 16.41
C ARG A 121 8.75 -1.84 17.60
N VAL A 122 9.86 -1.13 17.85
CA VAL A 122 9.92 -0.06 18.87
C VAL A 122 9.00 1.11 18.52
N ALA A 123 8.95 1.52 17.26
CA ALA A 123 8.04 2.58 16.80
C ALA A 123 6.56 2.19 16.98
N ILE A 124 6.21 0.93 16.72
CA ILE A 124 4.88 0.37 16.98
C ILE A 124 4.57 0.40 18.48
N ALA A 125 5.47 -0.13 19.33
CA ALA A 125 5.28 -0.14 20.78
C ALA A 125 5.09 1.29 21.34
N ARG A 126 5.88 2.26 20.85
CA ARG A 126 5.73 3.68 21.21
C ARG A 126 4.37 4.24 20.79
N ALA A 127 3.90 3.91 19.59
CA ALA A 127 2.60 4.37 19.09
C ALA A 127 1.43 3.80 19.92
N LEU A 128 1.59 2.60 20.48
CA LEU A 128 0.61 1.93 21.34
C LEU A 128 0.61 2.42 22.79
N ALA A 129 1.59 3.23 23.20
CA ALA A 129 1.79 3.59 24.61
C ALA A 129 0.53 4.15 25.28
N ASN A 130 -0.14 5.11 24.64
CA ASN A 130 -1.35 5.76 25.17
C ASN A 130 -2.66 4.99 24.88
N SER A 131 -2.60 3.70 24.54
CA SER A 131 -3.77 2.88 24.17
C SER A 131 -4.63 3.59 23.12
N PRO A 132 -4.10 3.79 21.90
CA PRO A 132 -4.82 4.48 20.84
C PRO A 132 -6.02 3.64 20.35
N GLU A 133 -7.01 4.31 19.77
CA GLU A 133 -8.14 3.68 19.11
C GLU A 133 -7.90 3.56 17.59
N VAL A 134 -7.05 4.45 17.05
CA VAL A 134 -6.67 4.48 15.64
C VAL A 134 -5.15 4.55 15.52
N LEU A 135 -4.60 3.73 14.64
CA LEU A 135 -3.19 3.71 14.30
C LEU A 135 -3.03 4.07 12.82
N LEU A 136 -2.39 5.19 12.56
CA LEU A 136 -2.06 5.65 11.22
C LEU A 136 -0.65 5.17 10.86
N CYS A 137 -0.48 4.45 9.76
CA CYS A 137 0.79 3.89 9.32
C CYS A 137 1.17 4.51 7.96
N ASP A 138 2.15 5.42 7.98
CA ASP A 138 2.70 6.04 6.78
C ASP A 138 3.90 5.23 6.29
N GLU A 139 3.69 4.42 5.24
CA GLU A 139 4.69 3.55 4.62
C GLU A 139 5.54 2.75 5.63
N ALA A 140 4.90 2.20 6.64
CA ALA A 140 5.55 1.58 7.80
C ALA A 140 6.47 0.37 7.46
N THR A 141 6.49 -0.10 6.23
CA THR A 141 7.29 -1.26 5.79
C THR A 141 8.24 -0.97 4.63
N SER A 142 8.20 0.24 4.04
CA SER A 142 8.93 0.57 2.80
C SER A 142 10.47 0.49 2.92
N ALA A 143 11.02 0.56 4.13
CA ALA A 143 12.45 0.48 4.39
C ALA A 143 12.91 -0.91 4.90
N LEU A 144 12.07 -1.94 4.79
CA LEU A 144 12.31 -3.28 5.34
C LEU A 144 12.44 -4.31 4.21
N ASP A 145 13.18 -5.37 4.49
CA ASP A 145 13.23 -6.54 3.60
C ASP A 145 11.89 -7.32 3.63
N PRO A 146 11.61 -8.15 2.61
CA PRO A 146 10.31 -8.83 2.49
C PRO A 146 9.94 -9.71 3.68
N MET A 147 10.90 -10.41 4.29
CA MET A 147 10.64 -11.29 5.45
C MET A 147 10.29 -10.47 6.69
N THR A 148 11.02 -9.38 6.92
CA THR A 148 10.75 -8.44 8.01
C THR A 148 9.39 -7.75 7.78
N THR A 149 9.08 -7.35 6.55
CA THR A 149 7.77 -6.79 6.18
C THR A 149 6.64 -7.72 6.58
N GLN A 150 6.69 -9.00 6.22
CA GLN A 150 5.67 -9.98 6.61
C GLN A 150 5.51 -10.09 8.12
N SER A 151 6.63 -10.10 8.85
CA SER A 151 6.62 -10.15 10.33
C SER A 151 5.93 -8.92 10.94
N ILE A 152 6.20 -7.71 10.41
CA ILE A 152 5.55 -6.48 10.88
C ILE A 152 4.07 -6.46 10.53
N LEU A 153 3.68 -6.92 9.35
CA LEU A 153 2.27 -6.99 8.95
C LEU A 153 1.48 -7.97 9.83
N SER A 154 2.06 -9.14 10.13
CA SER A 154 1.45 -10.10 11.07
C SER A 154 1.30 -9.50 12.48
N LEU A 155 2.30 -8.76 12.96
CA LEU A 155 2.22 -8.05 14.23
C LEU A 155 1.10 -7.00 14.24
N LEU A 156 0.94 -6.22 13.17
CA LEU A 156 -0.16 -5.24 13.05
C LEU A 156 -1.53 -5.91 13.03
N GLN A 157 -1.65 -7.07 12.36
CA GLN A 157 -2.87 -7.88 12.37
C GLN A 157 -3.21 -8.38 13.79
N ASP A 158 -2.23 -8.91 14.48
CA ASP A 158 -2.40 -9.38 15.89
C ASP A 158 -2.83 -8.23 16.81
N ILE A 159 -2.22 -7.06 16.66
CA ILE A 159 -2.58 -5.85 17.41
C ILE A 159 -4.03 -5.44 17.11
N ASN A 160 -4.43 -5.40 15.83
CA ASN A 160 -5.80 -5.08 15.44
C ASN A 160 -6.79 -6.05 16.09
N GLN A 161 -6.54 -7.36 15.98
CA GLN A 161 -7.45 -8.39 16.49
C GLN A 161 -7.53 -8.42 18.03
N ARG A 162 -6.39 -8.34 18.71
CA ARG A 162 -6.33 -8.46 20.19
C ARG A 162 -6.76 -7.19 20.90
N LEU A 163 -6.38 -6.03 20.38
CA LEU A 163 -6.64 -4.74 21.02
C LEU A 163 -7.85 -4.01 20.43
N GLY A 164 -8.41 -4.48 19.32
CA GLY A 164 -9.55 -3.86 18.64
C GLY A 164 -9.25 -2.46 18.09
N ILE A 165 -8.00 -2.20 17.72
CA ILE A 165 -7.53 -0.89 17.20
C ILE A 165 -7.85 -0.81 15.71
N THR A 166 -8.39 0.30 15.24
CA THR A 166 -8.54 0.60 13.81
C THR A 166 -7.18 0.95 13.23
N ILE A 167 -6.81 0.37 12.09
CA ILE A 167 -5.52 0.66 11.44
C ILE A 167 -5.75 1.24 10.05
N VAL A 168 -5.09 2.38 9.75
CA VAL A 168 -5.05 2.96 8.40
C VAL A 168 -3.63 2.84 7.89
N ILE A 169 -3.44 2.12 6.79
CA ILE A 169 -2.13 1.87 6.19
C ILE A 169 -2.02 2.59 4.87
N ILE A 170 -0.98 3.39 4.73
CA ILE A 170 -0.56 3.95 3.45
C ILE A 170 0.61 3.16 2.91
N THR A 171 0.52 2.76 1.65
CA THR A 171 1.60 2.09 0.94
C THR A 171 1.44 2.26 -0.58
N HIS A 172 2.52 2.03 -1.31
CA HIS A 172 2.49 1.82 -2.76
C HIS A 172 2.58 0.31 -3.10
N GLU A 173 2.72 -0.56 -2.10
CA GLU A 173 2.85 -2.00 -2.27
C GLU A 173 1.49 -2.71 -2.18
N MET A 174 0.99 -3.21 -3.31
CA MET A 174 -0.27 -3.94 -3.38
C MET A 174 -0.26 -5.24 -2.59
N ALA A 175 0.92 -5.86 -2.42
CA ALA A 175 1.09 -7.07 -1.61
C ALA A 175 0.71 -6.82 -0.14
N VAL A 176 1.10 -5.68 0.42
CA VAL A 176 0.75 -5.25 1.78
C VAL A 176 -0.76 -5.13 1.94
N ILE A 177 -1.42 -4.42 1.00
CA ILE A 177 -2.88 -4.23 1.03
C ILE A 177 -3.61 -5.58 1.02
N ARG A 178 -3.22 -6.47 0.11
CA ARG A 178 -3.85 -7.79 -0.04
C ARG A 178 -3.66 -8.68 1.18
N GLN A 179 -2.54 -8.54 1.87
CA GLN A 179 -2.21 -9.39 2.99
C GLN A 179 -3.04 -9.09 4.24
N ILE A 180 -3.27 -7.80 4.57
CA ILE A 180 -3.84 -7.47 5.87
C ILE A 180 -5.05 -6.53 5.83
N CYS A 181 -5.30 -5.81 4.72
CA CYS A 181 -6.41 -4.87 4.65
C CYS A 181 -7.73 -5.56 4.33
N THR A 182 -8.82 -5.05 4.89
CA THR A 182 -10.19 -5.50 4.59
C THR A 182 -10.81 -4.67 3.48
N ARG A 183 -10.50 -3.38 3.45
CA ARG A 183 -10.95 -2.42 2.43
C ARG A 183 -9.77 -1.57 1.98
N VAL A 184 -9.88 -1.02 0.78
CA VAL A 184 -8.84 -0.19 0.16
C VAL A 184 -9.46 0.99 -0.58
N ALA A 185 -8.76 2.14 -0.53
CA ALA A 185 -8.96 3.26 -1.45
C ALA A 185 -7.73 3.41 -2.35
N ILE A 186 -7.97 3.56 -3.64
CA ILE A 186 -6.94 3.92 -4.63
C ILE A 186 -6.94 5.43 -4.79
N LEU A 187 -5.80 6.05 -4.50
CA LEU A 187 -5.60 7.48 -4.62
C LEU A 187 -4.83 7.78 -5.92
N ASP A 188 -5.35 8.72 -6.70
CA ASP A 188 -4.72 9.20 -7.93
C ASP A 188 -4.91 10.70 -8.07
N GLY A 189 -3.82 11.45 -8.29
CA GLY A 189 -3.87 12.91 -8.43
C GLY A 189 -4.58 13.65 -7.28
N GLY A 190 -4.44 13.16 -6.04
CA GLY A 190 -5.07 13.73 -4.85
C GLY A 190 -6.57 13.42 -4.71
N ARG A 191 -7.12 12.49 -5.51
CA ARG A 191 -8.53 12.07 -5.45
C ARG A 191 -8.65 10.58 -5.22
N VAL A 192 -9.73 10.14 -4.57
CA VAL A 192 -10.08 8.73 -4.50
C VAL A 192 -10.65 8.31 -5.85
N ALA A 193 -9.88 7.53 -6.58
CA ALA A 193 -10.26 7.01 -7.90
C ALA A 193 -11.18 5.78 -7.78
N GLU A 194 -10.96 4.96 -6.75
CA GLU A 194 -11.74 3.76 -6.48
C GLU A 194 -11.67 3.39 -4.99
N GLU A 195 -12.75 2.83 -4.45
CA GLU A 195 -12.81 2.37 -3.07
C GLU A 195 -13.72 1.15 -2.97
N GLY A 196 -13.32 0.15 -2.16
CA GLY A 196 -14.14 -1.03 -1.92
C GLY A 196 -13.48 -2.07 -1.03
N PRO A 197 -14.12 -3.24 -0.84
CA PRO A 197 -13.48 -4.43 -0.29
C PRO A 197 -12.24 -4.79 -1.12
N VAL A 198 -11.17 -5.24 -0.45
CA VAL A 198 -9.89 -5.57 -1.12
C VAL A 198 -10.11 -6.58 -2.25
N ASP A 199 -10.85 -7.66 -1.99
CA ASP A 199 -11.08 -8.70 -2.99
C ASP A 199 -11.83 -8.18 -4.23
N GLU A 200 -12.83 -7.29 -4.04
CA GLU A 200 -13.59 -6.70 -5.14
C GLU A 200 -12.71 -5.77 -6.00
N VAL A 201 -11.96 -4.86 -5.35
CA VAL A 201 -11.08 -3.92 -6.05
C VAL A 201 -9.97 -4.67 -6.80
N PHE A 202 -9.43 -5.76 -6.22
CA PHE A 202 -8.39 -6.56 -6.85
C PHE A 202 -8.91 -7.42 -8.03
N MET A 203 -10.13 -7.96 -7.93
CA MET A 203 -10.71 -8.78 -9.00
C MET A 203 -11.34 -7.98 -10.13
N HIS A 204 -11.89 -6.81 -9.81
CA HIS A 204 -12.76 -6.05 -10.70
C HIS A 204 -12.45 -4.57 -10.68
N THR A 205 -11.15 -4.19 -10.68
CA THR A 205 -10.79 -2.76 -10.72
C THR A 205 -11.40 -2.08 -11.94
N ARG A 206 -12.07 -0.94 -11.68
CA ARG A 206 -12.79 -0.16 -12.69
C ARG A 206 -12.04 1.10 -13.08
N SER A 207 -11.24 1.64 -12.17
CA SER A 207 -10.48 2.87 -12.41
C SER A 207 -9.22 2.63 -13.23
N ASP A 208 -8.84 3.61 -14.05
CA ASP A 208 -7.56 3.56 -14.76
C ASP A 208 -6.37 3.61 -13.80
N ALA A 209 -6.51 4.30 -12.66
CA ALA A 209 -5.52 4.28 -11.59
C ALA A 209 -5.30 2.87 -11.02
N GLY A 210 -6.39 2.13 -10.75
CA GLY A 210 -6.31 0.73 -10.34
C GLY A 210 -5.69 -0.14 -11.42
N ARG A 211 -6.09 0.03 -12.66
CA ARG A 211 -5.52 -0.72 -13.79
C ARG A 211 -4.02 -0.49 -13.95
N ARG A 212 -3.53 0.76 -13.75
CA ARG A 212 -2.10 1.06 -13.71
C ARG A 212 -1.40 0.39 -12.53
N LEU A 213 -1.94 0.51 -11.33
CA LEU A 213 -1.38 -0.13 -10.13
C LEU A 213 -1.30 -1.66 -10.24
N PHE A 214 -2.26 -2.29 -10.92
CA PHE A 214 -2.24 -3.73 -11.17
C PHE A 214 -1.37 -4.12 -12.38
N GLY A 215 -0.81 -3.14 -13.11
CA GLY A 215 -0.03 -3.39 -14.33
C GLY A 215 -0.89 -3.88 -15.51
N ILE A 216 -2.20 -3.60 -15.48
CA ILE A 216 -3.13 -3.87 -16.58
C ILE A 216 -2.99 -2.78 -17.64
N LEU A 217 -2.71 -1.54 -17.21
CA LEU A 217 -2.34 -0.41 -18.06
C LEU A 217 -0.89 0.00 -17.76
N PRO A 218 -0.15 0.56 -18.70
CA PRO A 218 1.19 1.09 -18.45
C PRO A 218 1.14 2.21 -17.42
N GLU A 219 2.20 2.31 -16.61
CA GLU A 219 2.34 3.35 -15.58
C GLU A 219 2.44 4.74 -16.23
N THR A 220 3.09 4.81 -17.37
CA THR A 220 3.12 5.98 -18.27
C THR A 220 2.43 5.66 -19.58
N PRO A 221 1.64 6.57 -20.15
CA PRO A 221 0.98 6.34 -21.44
C PRO A 221 1.93 6.11 -22.61
N ASP A 222 3.19 6.47 -22.46
CA ASP A 222 4.17 6.67 -23.53
C ASP A 222 5.55 6.06 -23.24
N GLU A 223 5.64 4.81 -22.83
CA GLU A 223 6.91 4.10 -23.07
C GLU A 223 7.02 3.84 -24.56
N ASP A 224 7.86 4.66 -25.21
CA ASP A 224 8.25 4.49 -26.60
C ASP A 224 9.00 3.15 -26.72
N PRO A 225 8.45 2.15 -27.42
CA PRO A 225 9.14 0.87 -27.57
C PRO A 225 10.36 0.95 -28.50
N GLY A 226 10.66 2.12 -29.09
CA GLY A 226 11.75 2.32 -30.03
C GLY A 226 11.58 1.61 -31.37
N VAL A 227 10.48 0.90 -31.55
CA VAL A 227 10.06 0.23 -32.78
C VAL A 227 8.52 0.16 -32.82
N PRO A 228 7.91 0.08 -34.02
CA PRO A 228 6.46 -0.10 -34.12
C PRO A 228 6.02 -1.37 -33.37
N ALA A 229 5.05 -1.21 -32.46
CA ALA A 229 4.63 -2.33 -31.60
C ALA A 229 3.10 -2.44 -31.49
N LEU A 230 2.64 -3.65 -31.18
CA LEU A 230 1.27 -3.94 -30.82
C LEU A 230 1.22 -4.20 -29.31
N ARG A 231 0.40 -3.43 -28.61
CA ARG A 231 0.11 -3.64 -27.17
C ARG A 231 -1.12 -4.50 -27.03
N ILE A 232 -0.92 -5.65 -26.40
CA ILE A 232 -1.96 -6.65 -26.09
C ILE A 232 -2.32 -6.50 -24.62
N VAL A 233 -3.60 -6.23 -24.31
CA VAL A 233 -4.08 -6.13 -22.93
C VAL A 233 -4.86 -7.38 -22.57
N PHE A 234 -4.46 -8.00 -21.46
CA PHE A 234 -5.11 -9.15 -20.83
C PHE A 234 -5.91 -8.63 -19.62
N ASP A 235 -7.23 -8.65 -19.73
CA ASP A 235 -8.18 -8.12 -18.72
C ASP A 235 -8.89 -9.23 -17.92
N GLY A 236 -8.35 -10.46 -17.98
CA GLY A 236 -8.95 -11.63 -17.35
C GLY A 236 -10.06 -12.29 -18.18
N ALA A 237 -10.41 -11.76 -19.34
CA ALA A 237 -11.39 -12.39 -20.25
C ALA A 237 -10.77 -13.53 -21.07
N ALA A 238 -9.47 -13.49 -21.34
CA ALA A 238 -8.77 -14.54 -22.05
C ALA A 238 -8.69 -15.80 -21.16
N ARG A 239 -9.16 -16.92 -21.71
CA ARG A 239 -9.01 -18.24 -21.07
C ARG A 239 -7.52 -18.58 -20.93
N GLU A 240 -7.15 -19.48 -19.99
CA GLU A 240 -5.79 -20.01 -19.76
C GLU A 240 -5.25 -20.79 -20.98
N LYS A 241 -5.22 -20.18 -22.13
CA LYS A 241 -4.64 -20.77 -23.35
C LYS A 241 -3.30 -20.11 -23.64
N PRO A 242 -2.34 -20.85 -24.22
CA PRO A 242 -1.07 -20.30 -24.66
C PRO A 242 -1.29 -19.41 -25.90
N VAL A 243 -1.75 -18.17 -25.67
CA VAL A 243 -2.23 -17.25 -26.73
C VAL A 243 -1.17 -17.04 -27.81
N ILE A 244 0.08 -16.74 -27.42
CA ILE A 244 1.16 -16.49 -28.40
C ILE A 244 1.56 -17.77 -29.15
N ALA A 245 1.66 -18.90 -28.47
CA ALA A 245 1.98 -20.16 -29.13
C ALA A 245 0.89 -20.55 -30.13
N ASN A 246 -0.38 -20.36 -29.78
CA ASN A 246 -1.50 -20.66 -30.69
C ASN A 246 -1.57 -19.62 -31.83
N LEU A 247 -1.27 -18.34 -31.57
CA LEU A 247 -1.13 -17.32 -32.60
C LEU A 247 -0.14 -17.78 -33.68
N ILE A 248 1.09 -18.13 -33.27
CA ILE A 248 2.14 -18.60 -34.19
C ILE A 248 1.69 -19.84 -34.94
N LYS A 249 1.07 -20.79 -34.25
CA LYS A 249 0.61 -22.05 -34.85
C LYS A 249 -0.52 -21.86 -35.88
N GLU A 250 -1.46 -20.94 -35.63
CA GLU A 250 -2.63 -20.73 -36.48
C GLU A 250 -2.37 -19.74 -37.61
N SER A 251 -1.59 -18.68 -37.36
CA SER A 251 -1.29 -17.66 -38.37
C SER A 251 -0.02 -17.93 -39.17
N GLY A 252 0.90 -18.72 -38.63
CA GLY A 252 2.24 -18.92 -39.18
C GLY A 252 3.16 -17.70 -39.01
N VAL A 253 2.70 -16.63 -38.36
CA VAL A 253 3.44 -15.39 -38.18
C VAL A 253 4.28 -15.47 -36.91
N LEU A 254 5.58 -15.30 -37.03
CA LEU A 254 6.49 -15.17 -35.89
C LEU A 254 6.39 -13.76 -35.33
N VAL A 255 6.38 -13.64 -33.99
CA VAL A 255 6.31 -12.35 -33.31
C VAL A 255 7.44 -12.25 -32.28
N ASN A 256 8.06 -11.09 -32.19
CA ASN A 256 9.02 -10.73 -31.16
C ASN A 256 8.29 -10.15 -29.95
N ILE A 257 8.56 -10.66 -28.74
CA ILE A 257 8.02 -10.08 -27.50
C ILE A 257 9.03 -9.04 -27.01
N LEU A 258 8.63 -7.76 -27.02
CA LEU A 258 9.46 -6.63 -26.56
C LEU A 258 9.40 -6.53 -25.03
N SER A 259 8.20 -6.65 -24.47
CA SER A 259 8.00 -6.70 -23.02
C SER A 259 6.74 -7.49 -22.67
N ALA A 260 6.72 -8.05 -21.46
CA ALA A 260 5.53 -8.71 -20.92
C ALA A 260 5.47 -8.52 -19.41
N ASN A 261 4.39 -7.88 -18.94
CA ASN A 261 4.10 -7.75 -17.53
C ASN A 261 2.75 -8.43 -17.26
N MET A 262 2.81 -9.67 -16.79
CA MET A 262 1.65 -10.53 -16.61
C MET A 262 1.52 -10.95 -15.15
N LYS A 263 0.29 -10.91 -14.63
CA LYS A 263 -0.04 -11.34 -13.26
C LYS A 263 -1.20 -12.31 -13.27
N HIS A 264 -1.11 -13.33 -12.43
CA HIS A 264 -2.18 -14.29 -12.20
C HIS A 264 -2.97 -13.85 -10.96
N LEU A 265 -4.24 -13.49 -11.14
CA LEU A 265 -5.12 -13.04 -10.06
C LEU A 265 -6.44 -13.82 -10.15
N GLY A 266 -6.81 -14.52 -9.08
CA GLY A 266 -8.08 -15.25 -9.01
C GLY A 266 -8.31 -16.27 -10.13
N GLY A 267 -7.25 -16.95 -10.61
CA GLY A 267 -7.35 -17.92 -11.73
C GLY A 267 -7.47 -17.26 -13.10
N LYS A 268 -7.25 -15.97 -13.22
CA LYS A 268 -7.30 -15.22 -14.49
C LYS A 268 -5.98 -14.49 -14.73
N MET A 269 -5.61 -14.33 -16.00
CA MET A 269 -4.42 -13.58 -16.41
C MET A 269 -4.77 -12.12 -16.64
N TYR A 270 -4.02 -11.22 -15.98
CA TYR A 270 -4.10 -9.78 -16.14
C TYR A 270 -2.73 -9.22 -16.48
N GLY A 271 -2.71 -8.18 -17.30
CA GLY A 271 -1.47 -7.50 -17.65
C GLY A 271 -1.42 -7.05 -19.09
N GLN A 272 -0.24 -6.75 -19.53
CA GLN A 272 0.01 -6.34 -20.92
C GLN A 272 1.26 -7.01 -21.49
N MET A 273 1.26 -7.16 -22.79
CA MET A 273 2.39 -7.64 -23.57
C MET A 273 2.58 -6.68 -24.76
N LEU A 274 3.81 -6.29 -25.01
CA LEU A 274 4.21 -5.59 -26.23
C LEU A 274 4.88 -6.59 -27.16
N ILE A 275 4.38 -6.70 -28.37
CA ILE A 275 5.02 -7.44 -29.44
C ILE A 275 5.38 -6.49 -30.56
N GLU A 276 6.49 -6.75 -31.23
CA GLU A 276 6.89 -6.02 -32.41
C GLU A 276 5.83 -6.17 -33.53
N THR A 277 5.49 -5.05 -34.18
CA THR A 277 4.54 -5.08 -35.28
C THR A 277 5.18 -5.80 -36.48
N PRO A 278 4.54 -6.83 -37.06
CA PRO A 278 5.04 -7.43 -38.30
C PRO A 278 5.17 -6.38 -39.40
N GLU A 279 6.25 -6.43 -40.16
CA GLU A 279 6.49 -5.49 -41.31
C GLU A 279 5.47 -5.69 -42.45
N ASP A 280 5.00 -6.93 -42.64
CA ASP A 280 3.99 -7.26 -43.63
C ASP A 280 2.58 -6.93 -43.13
N GLU A 281 1.87 -6.08 -43.86
CA GLU A 281 0.50 -5.65 -43.52
C GLU A 281 -0.50 -6.83 -43.42
N GLN A 282 -0.33 -7.89 -44.22
CA GLN A 282 -1.18 -9.07 -44.14
C GLN A 282 -0.91 -9.85 -42.86
N ALA A 283 0.36 -10.00 -42.45
CA ALA A 283 0.76 -10.60 -41.22
C ALA A 283 0.23 -9.81 -40.02
N LYS A 284 0.35 -8.48 -40.02
CA LYS A 284 -0.22 -7.58 -39.02
C LYS A 284 -1.72 -7.77 -38.86
N LEU A 285 -2.45 -7.83 -39.98
CA LEU A 285 -3.89 -8.05 -39.97
C LEU A 285 -4.27 -9.41 -39.36
N LEU A 286 -3.56 -10.49 -39.74
CA LEU A 286 -3.76 -11.83 -39.18
C LEU A 286 -3.55 -11.87 -37.69
N VAL A 287 -2.45 -11.27 -37.19
CA VAL A 287 -2.13 -11.18 -35.77
C VAL A 287 -3.24 -10.43 -35.02
N THR A 288 -3.64 -9.25 -35.51
CA THR A 288 -4.66 -8.41 -34.86
C THR A 288 -6.02 -9.10 -34.82
N GLN A 289 -6.42 -9.75 -35.93
CA GLN A 289 -7.68 -10.49 -36.00
C GLN A 289 -7.69 -11.70 -35.07
N TYR A 290 -6.60 -12.46 -35.02
CA TYR A 290 -6.48 -13.57 -34.10
C TYR A 290 -6.63 -13.15 -32.64
N LEU A 291 -5.87 -12.14 -32.22
CA LEU A 291 -5.89 -11.64 -30.84
C LEU A 291 -7.27 -11.08 -30.44
N SER A 292 -7.92 -10.33 -31.33
CA SER A 292 -9.27 -9.81 -31.13
C SER A 292 -10.31 -10.94 -31.01
N LYS A 293 -10.16 -12.01 -31.80
CA LYS A 293 -11.03 -13.21 -31.72
C LYS A 293 -10.88 -13.97 -30.41
N GLN A 294 -9.72 -13.86 -29.74
CA GLN A 294 -9.51 -14.41 -28.39
C GLN A 294 -10.07 -13.49 -27.27
N GLY A 295 -10.70 -12.37 -27.62
CA GLY A 295 -11.27 -11.41 -26.68
C GLY A 295 -10.23 -10.45 -26.06
N LEU A 296 -9.06 -10.31 -26.68
CA LEU A 296 -8.00 -9.45 -26.20
C LEU A 296 -8.09 -8.06 -26.86
N THR A 297 -7.81 -7.02 -26.09
CA THR A 297 -7.70 -5.66 -26.61
C THR A 297 -6.31 -5.45 -27.17
N VAL A 298 -6.23 -5.06 -28.45
CA VAL A 298 -4.98 -4.75 -29.16
C VAL A 298 -4.96 -3.28 -29.52
N LYS A 299 -3.84 -2.60 -29.25
CA LYS A 299 -3.61 -1.19 -29.61
C LYS A 299 -2.25 -1.05 -30.29
N GLU A 300 -2.21 -0.28 -31.37
CA GLU A 300 -0.95 0.09 -32.00
C GLU A 300 -0.22 1.13 -31.16
N VAL A 301 1.09 0.97 -31.04
CA VAL A 301 2.01 1.90 -30.39
C VAL A 301 3.04 2.26 -31.44
N ASN A 302 2.95 3.50 -31.94
CA ASN A 302 3.86 4.00 -32.97
C ASN A 302 5.04 4.73 -32.32
N GLU A 303 6.18 4.79 -33.01
CA GLU A 303 7.27 5.71 -32.67
C GLU A 303 6.74 7.14 -32.59
N LYS A 304 7.18 7.89 -31.59
CA LYS A 304 6.99 9.34 -31.50
C LYS A 304 8.11 10.08 -32.19
#